data_f43d6cf82a5386d9392cdb24d3d80ca8
#
_entry.id   f43d6cf82a5386d9392cdb24d3d80ca8
#
_cell.length_a   1.000
_cell.length_b   1.000
_cell.length_c   1.000
_cell.angle_alpha   90.00
_cell.angle_beta   90.00
_cell.angle_gamma   90.00
#
_symmetry.space_group_name_H-M   'P 1'
#
loop_
_entity.id
_entity.type
_entity.pdbx_description
1 polymer ?
#
loop_
_entity_poly.entity_id
_entity_poly.type
_entity_poly.pdbx_seq_one_letter_code
_entity_poly.pdbx_strand_id
1 'polypeptide(L)'
;MKSKSELIALLELKKINKLVLKARQFECKEALVMSGERPDEFKVVKDQLKDIGCNSFFDYLIFVCKSLLDENLLPHTNVGDLSFEELKKLKIVNASMGLMLESSNASLTIKGGVHQESPSKTPQNRINFIRNAGKLKIPFTTGLLLGIGETMIDRIKDLFLIKELNEKYGHIQEIIIQNFVQKPNIHYHPKNPITMEEVIKTAGLAKVISKNTIKIQVPPNLIAGYEKEFIRIGVDDFGGISPFSRDEINPNKPWPEVEHLKKICKESGMELKERLPIYDKFISDKEFVSPHINKVIETINY
;
A
#
# COMPACT_ATOMS: atom_id res chain seq x y z
N MET A 1 19.44 4.96 21.06
CA MET A 1 19.14 5.59 19.74
C MET A 1 20.09 5.01 18.74
N LYS A 2 19.63 4.15 17.80
CA LYS A 2 20.41 3.90 16.60
C LYS A 2 20.51 5.23 15.86
N SER A 3 21.70 5.60 15.40
CA SER A 3 21.89 6.86 14.70
C SER A 3 20.92 6.93 13.53
N LYS A 4 20.28 8.09 13.32
CA LYS A 4 19.37 8.31 12.19
C LYS A 4 19.97 7.87 10.84
N SER A 5 21.30 7.79 10.75
CA SER A 5 22.06 7.40 9.55
C SER A 5 21.96 5.91 9.20
N GLU A 6 21.72 5.00 10.14
CA GLU A 6 21.62 3.55 9.86
C GLU A 6 20.24 3.12 9.31
N LEU A 7 19.25 3.99 9.41
CA LEU A 7 17.88 3.76 8.93
C LEU A 7 17.59 4.42 7.57
N ILE A 8 18.49 5.26 7.07
CA ILE A 8 18.33 6.02 5.84
C ILE A 8 19.33 5.49 4.82
N ALA A 9 18.92 4.52 4.04
CA ALA A 9 19.70 3.98 2.94
C ALA A 9 18.78 3.43 1.86
N LEU A 10 19.19 3.55 0.60
CA LEU A 10 18.56 2.83 -0.49
C LEU A 10 18.95 1.35 -0.41
N LEU A 11 18.03 0.49 -0.84
CA LEU A 11 18.32 -0.91 -0.98
C LEU A 11 19.36 -1.10 -2.09
N GLU A 12 20.46 -1.80 -1.80
CA GLU A 12 21.51 -2.05 -2.78
C GLU A 12 20.98 -2.87 -3.97
N LEU A 13 21.43 -2.55 -5.19
CA LEU A 13 21.01 -3.27 -6.41
C LEU A 13 21.29 -4.78 -6.32
N LYS A 14 22.41 -5.20 -5.70
CA LYS A 14 22.67 -6.62 -5.45
C LYS A 14 21.60 -7.29 -4.59
N LYS A 15 21.06 -6.56 -3.61
CA LYS A 15 19.99 -7.06 -2.74
C LYS A 15 18.66 -7.11 -3.47
N ILE A 16 18.37 -6.11 -4.29
CA ILE A 16 17.19 -6.11 -5.18
C ILE A 16 17.24 -7.34 -6.10
N ASN A 17 18.35 -7.55 -6.81
CA ASN A 17 18.50 -8.71 -7.69
C ASN A 17 18.32 -10.06 -6.97
N LYS A 18 18.83 -10.20 -5.74
CA LYS A 18 18.58 -11.40 -4.92
C LYS A 18 17.09 -11.57 -4.58
N LEU A 19 16.39 -10.49 -4.29
CA LEU A 19 14.94 -10.53 -4.01
C LEU A 19 14.15 -10.91 -5.27
N VAL A 20 14.52 -10.36 -6.42
CA VAL A 20 13.92 -10.68 -7.72
C VAL A 20 14.11 -12.18 -8.06
N LEU A 21 15.30 -12.72 -7.89
CA LEU A 21 15.57 -14.15 -8.11
C LEU A 21 14.69 -15.03 -7.20
N LYS A 22 14.55 -14.65 -5.92
CA LYS A 22 13.63 -15.34 -5.01
C LYS A 22 12.17 -15.20 -5.43
N ALA A 23 11.74 -13.99 -5.80
CA ALA A 23 10.38 -13.76 -6.26
C ALA A 23 10.02 -14.65 -7.46
N ARG A 24 10.94 -14.81 -8.41
CA ARG A 24 10.78 -15.75 -9.54
C ARG A 24 10.70 -17.20 -9.08
N GLN A 25 11.57 -17.62 -8.16
CA GLN A 25 11.58 -18.99 -7.60
C GLN A 25 10.23 -19.34 -6.94
N PHE A 26 9.58 -18.35 -6.33
CA PHE A 26 8.27 -18.50 -5.67
C PHE A 26 7.10 -18.07 -6.56
N GLU A 27 7.33 -17.84 -7.85
CA GLU A 27 6.31 -17.45 -8.84
C GLU A 27 5.50 -16.20 -8.43
N CYS A 28 6.11 -15.28 -7.67
CA CYS A 28 5.47 -14.02 -7.31
C CYS A 28 5.12 -13.19 -8.54
N LYS A 29 3.97 -12.53 -8.51
CA LYS A 29 3.47 -11.68 -9.60
C LYS A 29 3.72 -10.20 -9.34
N GLU A 30 3.84 -9.82 -8.07
CA GLU A 30 3.90 -8.45 -7.59
C GLU A 30 5.23 -8.16 -6.92
N ALA A 31 5.71 -6.92 -7.11
CA ALA A 31 6.75 -6.32 -6.30
C ALA A 31 6.23 -5.02 -5.65
N LEU A 32 5.99 -5.06 -4.34
CA LEU A 32 5.64 -3.87 -3.57
C LEU A 32 6.89 -3.02 -3.33
N VAL A 33 6.94 -1.83 -3.96
CA VAL A 33 8.03 -0.87 -3.84
C VAL A 33 7.64 0.25 -2.88
N MET A 34 8.28 0.29 -1.73
CA MET A 34 8.00 1.28 -0.69
C MET A 34 9.25 2.05 -0.28
N SER A 35 9.06 3.31 0.09
CA SER A 35 10.12 4.13 0.68
C SER A 35 9.55 5.16 1.66
N GLY A 36 10.45 5.78 2.44
CA GLY A 36 10.18 7.08 3.03
C GLY A 36 10.02 8.15 1.96
N GLU A 37 9.50 9.31 2.34
CA GLU A 37 9.30 10.45 1.45
C GLU A 37 10.62 11.18 1.22
N ARG A 38 10.89 11.56 -0.04
CA ARG A 38 12.08 12.34 -0.44
C ARG A 38 13.39 11.90 0.24
N PRO A 39 13.78 10.62 0.15
CA PRO A 39 14.98 10.14 0.83
C PRO A 39 16.26 10.79 0.29
N ASP A 40 16.24 11.34 -0.91
CA ASP A 40 17.33 12.11 -1.54
C ASP A 40 17.56 13.49 -0.92
N GLU A 41 16.79 13.91 0.07
CA GLU A 41 17.16 15.06 0.91
C GLU A 41 18.35 14.73 1.83
N PHE A 42 18.56 13.46 2.16
CA PHE A 42 19.65 13.00 3.01
C PHE A 42 20.94 12.77 2.23
N LYS A 43 22.07 13.26 2.77
CA LYS A 43 23.39 13.17 2.13
C LYS A 43 23.78 11.74 1.76
N VAL A 44 23.55 10.78 2.68
CA VAL A 44 23.89 9.37 2.47
C VAL A 44 23.18 8.79 1.25
N VAL A 45 21.92 9.18 1.03
CA VAL A 45 21.15 8.74 -0.14
C VAL A 45 21.65 9.41 -1.41
N LYS A 46 21.97 10.72 -1.35
CA LYS A 46 22.58 11.43 -2.50
C LYS A 46 23.89 10.79 -2.95
N ASP A 47 24.74 10.40 -2.01
CA ASP A 47 26.00 9.72 -2.30
C ASP A 47 25.75 8.35 -2.95
N GLN A 48 24.82 7.53 -2.40
CA GLN A 48 24.42 6.26 -3.01
C GLN A 48 23.84 6.41 -4.43
N LEU A 49 23.01 7.44 -4.67
CA LEU A 49 22.44 7.70 -6.00
C LEU A 49 23.53 8.02 -7.03
N LYS A 50 24.54 8.79 -6.65
CA LYS A 50 25.70 9.09 -7.52
C LYS A 50 26.48 7.83 -7.87
N ASP A 51 26.73 6.94 -6.90
CA ASP A 51 27.46 5.69 -7.09
C ASP A 51 26.78 4.75 -8.09
N ILE A 52 25.45 4.81 -8.19
CA ILE A 52 24.66 4.02 -9.13
C ILE A 52 24.25 4.78 -10.41
N GLY A 53 24.74 6.03 -10.58
CA GLY A 53 24.49 6.83 -11.77
C GLY A 53 23.07 7.42 -11.88
N CYS A 54 22.35 7.54 -10.77
CA CYS A 54 21.04 8.18 -10.71
C CYS A 54 21.15 9.64 -10.25
N ASN A 55 20.41 10.54 -10.90
CA ASN A 55 20.42 11.96 -10.54
C ASN A 55 19.47 12.29 -9.37
N SER A 56 18.43 11.47 -9.18
CA SER A 56 17.43 11.67 -8.14
C SER A 56 16.91 10.32 -7.62
N PHE A 57 16.24 10.35 -6.47
CA PHE A 57 15.51 9.18 -5.97
C PHE A 57 14.40 8.75 -6.95
N PHE A 58 13.78 9.71 -7.63
CA PHE A 58 12.76 9.41 -8.63
C PHE A 58 13.32 8.64 -9.83
N ASP A 59 14.51 9.00 -10.33
CA ASP A 59 15.18 8.26 -11.41
C ASP A 59 15.51 6.83 -10.99
N TYR A 60 15.98 6.66 -9.75
CA TYR A 60 16.22 5.34 -9.16
C TYR A 60 14.93 4.51 -9.07
N LEU A 61 13.83 5.12 -8.64
CA LEU A 61 12.52 4.45 -8.54
C LEU A 61 12.04 3.96 -9.92
N ILE A 62 12.15 4.81 -10.96
CA ILE A 62 11.83 4.42 -12.35
C ILE A 62 12.73 3.28 -12.82
N PHE A 63 14.04 3.37 -12.53
CA PHE A 63 15.01 2.31 -12.87
C PHE A 63 14.62 0.97 -12.21
N VAL A 64 14.33 0.97 -10.92
CA VAL A 64 13.91 -0.24 -10.19
C VAL A 64 12.63 -0.82 -10.78
N CYS A 65 11.61 0.01 -11.01
CA CYS A 65 10.34 -0.47 -11.59
C CYS A 65 10.53 -1.09 -12.99
N LYS A 66 11.38 -0.50 -13.85
CA LYS A 66 11.71 -1.09 -15.15
C LYS A 66 12.40 -2.44 -15.00
N SER A 67 13.41 -2.52 -14.11
CA SER A 67 14.12 -3.79 -13.86
C SER A 67 13.19 -4.90 -13.34
N LEU A 68 12.16 -4.55 -12.57
CA LEU A 68 11.15 -5.51 -12.13
C LEU A 68 10.28 -6.00 -13.30
N LEU A 69 9.87 -5.10 -14.20
CA LEU A 69 9.09 -5.46 -15.38
C LEU A 69 9.88 -6.36 -16.35
N ASP A 70 11.18 -6.12 -16.51
CA ASP A 70 12.06 -6.97 -17.33
C ASP A 70 12.13 -8.41 -16.80
N GLU A 71 11.81 -8.61 -15.53
CA GLU A 71 11.75 -9.91 -14.85
C GLU A 71 10.31 -10.45 -14.65
N ASN A 72 9.34 -9.87 -15.38
CA ASN A 72 7.91 -10.19 -15.30
C ASN A 72 7.29 -10.04 -13.90
N LEU A 73 7.81 -9.11 -13.09
CA LEU A 73 7.21 -8.71 -11.82
C LEU A 73 6.49 -7.38 -12.00
N LEU A 74 5.23 -7.33 -11.60
CA LEU A 74 4.42 -6.12 -11.70
C LEU A 74 4.68 -5.19 -10.50
N PRO A 75 5.24 -3.99 -10.71
CA PRO A 75 5.44 -3.05 -9.62
C PRO A 75 4.13 -2.48 -9.10
N HIS A 76 3.99 -2.47 -7.78
CA HIS A 76 3.05 -1.63 -7.04
C HIS A 76 3.84 -0.66 -6.18
N THR A 77 3.82 0.63 -6.51
CA THR A 77 4.62 1.63 -5.79
C THR A 77 3.77 2.37 -4.76
N ASN A 78 4.22 2.33 -3.51
CA ASN A 78 3.66 3.08 -2.39
C ASN A 78 4.73 4.04 -1.84
N VAL A 79 4.86 5.18 -2.51
CA VAL A 79 5.81 6.26 -2.19
C VAL A 79 5.04 7.57 -2.17
N GLY A 80 5.14 8.30 -1.07
CA GLY A 80 4.48 9.60 -0.91
C GLY A 80 5.28 10.76 -1.51
N ASP A 81 4.69 11.95 -1.45
CA ASP A 81 5.28 13.23 -1.85
C ASP A 81 5.83 13.27 -3.28
N LEU A 82 5.07 12.71 -4.23
CA LEU A 82 5.35 12.83 -5.65
C LEU A 82 4.50 13.93 -6.30
N SER A 83 5.12 14.71 -7.18
CA SER A 83 4.43 15.70 -8.00
C SER A 83 3.53 15.03 -9.04
N PHE A 84 2.62 15.81 -9.65
CA PHE A 84 1.74 15.33 -10.72
C PHE A 84 2.53 14.77 -11.91
N GLU A 85 3.63 15.41 -12.29
CA GLU A 85 4.49 14.97 -13.41
C GLU A 85 5.27 13.69 -13.06
N GLU A 86 5.72 13.54 -11.81
CA GLU A 86 6.34 12.30 -11.33
C GLU A 86 5.33 11.14 -11.31
N LEU A 87 4.11 11.35 -10.80
CA LEU A 87 3.04 10.36 -10.86
C LEU A 87 2.73 9.93 -12.29
N LYS A 88 2.66 10.89 -13.23
CA LYS A 88 2.42 10.62 -14.65
C LYS A 88 3.51 9.74 -15.28
N LYS A 89 4.77 9.99 -14.94
CA LYS A 89 5.91 9.19 -15.42
C LYS A 89 5.92 7.80 -14.76
N LEU A 90 5.66 7.74 -13.47
CA LEU A 90 5.68 6.48 -12.71
C LEU A 90 4.56 5.53 -13.12
N LYS A 91 3.39 6.05 -13.52
CA LYS A 91 2.28 5.28 -14.08
C LYS A 91 2.71 4.34 -15.21
N ILE A 92 3.65 4.78 -16.06
CA ILE A 92 4.07 4.02 -17.25
C ILE A 92 4.72 2.68 -16.87
N VAL A 93 5.36 2.62 -15.71
CA VAL A 93 6.13 1.47 -15.21
C VAL A 93 5.53 0.83 -13.96
N ASN A 94 4.27 1.12 -13.65
CA ASN A 94 3.56 0.54 -12.50
C ASN A 94 2.21 -0.04 -12.92
N ALA A 95 1.87 -1.22 -12.42
CA ALA A 95 0.55 -1.83 -12.60
C ALA A 95 -0.51 -1.11 -11.77
N SER A 96 -0.13 -0.71 -10.57
CA SER A 96 -0.94 0.12 -9.67
C SER A 96 -0.04 0.91 -8.74
N MET A 97 -0.62 1.86 -8.03
CA MET A 97 0.10 2.64 -7.02
C MET A 97 -0.75 2.77 -5.75
N GLY A 98 -0.11 3.10 -4.64
CA GLY A 98 -0.80 3.29 -3.38
C GLY A 98 -0.28 4.46 -2.56
N LEU A 99 -1.17 5.02 -1.76
CA LEU A 99 -0.86 5.90 -0.64
C LEU A 99 -2.03 5.88 0.35
N MET A 100 -1.75 5.49 1.58
CA MET A 100 -2.78 5.51 2.63
C MET A 100 -3.22 6.94 2.93
N LEU A 101 -4.54 7.21 2.90
CA LEU A 101 -5.09 8.43 3.47
C LEU A 101 -4.75 8.52 4.96
N GLU A 102 -4.75 7.38 5.63
CA GLU A 102 -4.63 7.16 7.06
C GLU A 102 -5.83 7.79 7.82
N SER A 103 -5.95 9.10 7.83
CA SER A 103 -7.14 9.84 8.25
C SER A 103 -7.12 11.27 7.71
N SER A 104 -8.29 11.86 7.52
CA SER A 104 -8.46 13.29 7.19
C SER A 104 -8.55 14.20 8.43
N ASN A 105 -8.37 13.65 9.63
CA ASN A 105 -8.39 14.43 10.87
C ASN A 105 -7.10 15.27 11.01
N ALA A 106 -7.22 16.60 10.83
CA ALA A 106 -6.11 17.52 10.90
C ALA A 106 -5.44 17.57 12.29
N SER A 107 -6.14 17.17 13.36
CA SER A 107 -5.55 17.15 14.71
C SER A 107 -4.40 16.15 14.86
N LEU A 108 -4.30 15.17 13.95
CA LEU A 108 -3.21 14.18 13.95
C LEU A 108 -1.87 14.79 13.50
N THR A 109 -1.88 15.96 12.85
CA THR A 109 -0.68 16.64 12.33
C THR A 109 -0.17 17.79 13.18
N ILE A 110 -0.93 18.19 14.20
CA ILE A 110 -0.52 19.25 15.14
C ILE A 110 0.25 18.67 16.33
N LYS A 111 0.74 19.55 17.23
CA LYS A 111 1.49 19.15 18.43
C LYS A 111 0.73 18.12 19.26
N GLY A 112 1.38 17.00 19.55
CA GLY A 112 0.80 15.84 20.25
C GLY A 112 0.12 14.82 19.36
N GLY A 113 -0.11 15.12 18.07
CA GLY A 113 -0.63 14.17 17.09
C GLY A 113 0.45 13.23 16.56
N VAL A 114 0.03 12.07 16.06
CA VAL A 114 0.92 11.02 15.57
C VAL A 114 1.80 11.48 14.39
N HIS A 115 1.34 12.45 13.60
CA HIS A 115 2.00 12.97 12.40
C HIS A 115 2.67 14.33 12.61
N GLN A 116 2.82 14.80 13.85
CA GLN A 116 3.42 16.13 14.13
C GLN A 116 4.81 16.33 13.51
N GLU A 117 5.60 15.25 13.35
CA GLU A 117 6.94 15.28 12.75
C GLU A 117 6.96 14.82 11.29
N SER A 118 5.79 14.75 10.65
CA SER A 118 5.62 14.29 9.26
C SER A 118 4.86 15.33 8.45
N PRO A 119 5.50 16.44 8.03
CA PRO A 119 4.82 17.61 7.45
C PRO A 119 4.09 17.31 6.13
N SER A 120 4.50 16.29 5.40
CA SER A 120 3.83 15.83 4.17
C SER A 120 2.55 15.04 4.43
N LYS A 121 2.36 14.50 5.64
CA LYS A 121 1.16 13.73 6.03
C LYS A 121 -0.05 14.61 6.40
N THR A 122 -0.11 15.84 5.91
CA THR A 122 -1.34 16.63 6.08
C THR A 122 -2.48 16.00 5.28
N PRO A 123 -3.72 16.05 5.79
CA PRO A 123 -4.89 15.54 5.05
C PRO A 123 -4.99 16.11 3.63
N GLN A 124 -4.73 17.40 3.48
CA GLN A 124 -4.80 18.06 2.17
C GLN A 124 -3.80 17.49 1.16
N ASN A 125 -2.56 17.20 1.58
CA ASN A 125 -1.55 16.60 0.73
C ASN A 125 -1.95 15.18 0.31
N ARG A 126 -2.43 14.35 1.26
CA ARG A 126 -2.91 12.99 0.99
C ARG A 126 -4.09 12.98 0.03
N ILE A 127 -5.09 13.82 0.27
CA ILE A 127 -6.27 13.97 -0.60
C ILE A 127 -5.87 14.45 -2.00
N ASN A 128 -4.95 15.42 -2.09
CA ASN A 128 -4.47 15.92 -3.38
C ASN A 128 -3.71 14.85 -4.16
N PHE A 129 -2.90 14.04 -3.47
CA PHE A 129 -2.17 12.93 -4.09
C PHE A 129 -3.14 11.88 -4.68
N ILE A 130 -4.13 11.43 -3.90
CA ILE A 130 -5.17 10.48 -4.35
C ILE A 130 -5.96 11.07 -5.52
N ARG A 131 -6.32 12.36 -5.44
CA ARG A 131 -7.00 13.07 -6.54
C ARG A 131 -6.16 13.14 -7.81
N ASN A 132 -4.86 13.40 -7.69
CA ASN A 132 -3.94 13.43 -8.83
C ASN A 132 -3.78 12.06 -9.47
N ALA A 133 -3.70 10.99 -8.68
CA ALA A 133 -3.75 9.61 -9.19
C ALA A 133 -5.03 9.36 -9.98
N GLY A 134 -6.17 9.85 -9.50
CA GLY A 134 -7.45 9.74 -10.19
C GLY A 134 -7.51 10.48 -11.53
N LYS A 135 -7.00 11.72 -11.57
CA LYS A 135 -6.89 12.49 -12.83
C LYS A 135 -6.00 11.79 -13.86
N LEU A 136 -4.98 11.10 -13.40
CA LEU A 136 -4.03 10.36 -14.24
C LEU A 136 -4.52 8.95 -14.57
N LYS A 137 -5.69 8.51 -14.09
CA LYS A 137 -6.18 7.15 -14.30
C LYS A 137 -5.15 6.10 -13.85
N ILE A 138 -4.66 6.23 -12.62
CA ILE A 138 -3.77 5.25 -11.99
C ILE A 138 -4.65 4.32 -11.15
N PRO A 139 -4.63 2.98 -11.35
CA PRO A 139 -5.27 2.05 -10.41
C PRO A 139 -4.66 2.23 -9.03
N PHE A 140 -5.48 2.62 -8.05
CA PHE A 140 -4.95 3.17 -6.81
C PHE A 140 -5.49 2.45 -5.57
N THR A 141 -4.58 2.12 -4.65
CA THR A 141 -4.89 1.59 -3.32
C THR A 141 -4.70 2.70 -2.28
N THR A 142 -5.70 2.91 -1.46
CA THR A 142 -5.65 3.82 -0.31
C THR A 142 -6.22 3.13 0.93
N GLY A 143 -6.34 3.82 2.05
CA GLY A 143 -6.93 3.19 3.23
C GLY A 143 -6.83 4.04 4.49
N LEU A 144 -7.31 3.45 5.58
CA LEU A 144 -7.32 4.05 6.90
C LEU A 144 -6.34 3.33 7.83
N LEU A 145 -5.65 4.11 8.66
CA LEU A 145 -4.85 3.58 9.77
C LEU A 145 -5.62 3.85 11.08
N LEU A 146 -6.05 2.79 11.71
CA LEU A 146 -6.93 2.85 12.88
C LEU A 146 -6.15 2.81 14.19
N GLY A 147 -6.59 3.58 15.18
CA GLY A 147 -5.96 3.62 16.50
C GLY A 147 -4.79 4.60 16.61
N ILE A 148 -4.78 5.62 15.76
CA ILE A 148 -3.76 6.70 15.76
C ILE A 148 -4.28 8.00 16.40
N GLY A 149 -5.46 7.97 17.02
CA GLY A 149 -6.09 9.11 17.68
C GLY A 149 -7.33 9.66 16.97
N GLU A 150 -7.70 9.06 15.83
CA GLU A 150 -8.95 9.33 15.11
C GLU A 150 -10.14 8.73 15.84
N THR A 151 -11.33 9.28 15.59
CA THR A 151 -12.61 8.79 16.12
C THR A 151 -13.36 7.94 15.09
N MET A 152 -14.41 7.23 15.52
CA MET A 152 -15.31 6.54 14.59
C MET A 152 -15.98 7.51 13.60
N ILE A 153 -16.28 8.74 14.02
CA ILE A 153 -16.83 9.75 13.13
C ILE A 153 -15.82 10.16 12.06
N ASP A 154 -14.54 10.25 12.41
CA ASP A 154 -13.48 10.54 11.44
C ASP A 154 -13.38 9.41 10.43
N ARG A 155 -13.37 8.13 10.87
CA ARG A 155 -13.35 6.96 9.99
C ARG A 155 -14.50 6.96 8.97
N ILE A 156 -15.71 7.30 9.43
CA ILE A 156 -16.89 7.41 8.56
C ILE A 156 -16.69 8.52 7.53
N LYS A 157 -16.25 9.71 7.95
CA LYS A 157 -15.96 10.84 7.04
C LYS A 157 -14.91 10.48 6.01
N ASP A 158 -13.83 9.79 6.43
CA ASP A 158 -12.76 9.35 5.57
C ASP A 158 -13.23 8.34 4.52
N LEU A 159 -14.10 7.39 4.90
CA LEU A 159 -14.69 6.43 3.97
C LEU A 159 -15.60 7.12 2.94
N PHE A 160 -16.40 8.11 3.34
CA PHE A 160 -17.19 8.90 2.39
C PHE A 160 -16.31 9.73 1.46
N LEU A 161 -15.24 10.34 1.95
CA LEU A 161 -14.27 11.07 1.14
C LEU A 161 -13.61 10.17 0.07
N ILE A 162 -13.17 8.96 0.45
CA ILE A 162 -12.62 7.99 -0.48
C ILE A 162 -13.66 7.58 -1.53
N LYS A 163 -14.91 7.35 -1.10
CA LYS A 163 -16.02 7.04 -2.00
C LYS A 163 -16.27 8.16 -3.02
N GLU A 164 -16.34 9.41 -2.57
CA GLU A 164 -16.52 10.59 -3.45
C GLU A 164 -15.39 10.73 -4.48
N LEU A 165 -14.14 10.50 -4.07
CA LEU A 165 -13.00 10.49 -4.97
C LEU A 165 -13.12 9.37 -6.02
N ASN A 166 -13.59 8.20 -5.61
CA ASN A 166 -13.80 7.08 -6.53
C ASN A 166 -14.98 7.33 -7.46
N GLU A 167 -16.09 7.88 -6.99
CA GLU A 167 -17.23 8.25 -7.83
C GLU A 167 -16.84 9.26 -8.91
N LYS A 168 -15.94 10.18 -8.58
CA LYS A 168 -15.47 11.19 -9.52
C LYS A 168 -14.47 10.69 -10.56
N TYR A 169 -13.55 9.79 -10.19
CA TYR A 169 -12.43 9.42 -11.05
C TYR A 169 -12.40 7.93 -11.43
N GLY A 170 -13.11 7.07 -10.70
CA GLY A 170 -13.21 5.63 -10.96
C GLY A 170 -11.92 4.84 -10.74
N HIS A 171 -10.94 5.38 -10.01
CA HIS A 171 -9.57 4.88 -9.97
C HIS A 171 -9.19 4.09 -8.72
N ILE A 172 -9.98 4.20 -7.65
CA ILE A 172 -9.66 3.49 -6.40
C ILE A 172 -10.10 2.04 -6.53
N GLN A 173 -9.12 1.15 -6.53
CA GLN A 173 -9.37 -0.28 -6.62
C GLN A 173 -9.64 -0.89 -5.25
N GLU A 174 -9.04 -0.34 -4.18
CA GLU A 174 -9.00 -0.99 -2.90
C GLU A 174 -8.89 0.02 -1.74
N ILE A 175 -9.59 -0.28 -0.65
CA ILE A 175 -9.46 0.41 0.65
C ILE A 175 -8.87 -0.57 1.65
N ILE A 176 -7.68 -0.28 2.17
CA ILE A 176 -7.05 -1.05 3.24
C ILE A 176 -7.56 -0.54 4.59
N ILE A 177 -8.08 -1.44 5.40
CA ILE A 177 -8.42 -1.18 6.81
C ILE A 177 -7.33 -1.80 7.67
N GLN A 178 -6.43 -0.95 8.18
CA GLN A 178 -5.25 -1.38 8.92
C GLN A 178 -5.27 -0.85 10.34
N ASN A 179 -5.07 -1.71 11.32
CA ASN A 179 -4.89 -1.30 12.71
C ASN A 179 -3.43 -0.88 12.99
N PHE A 180 -3.27 0.15 13.81
CA PHE A 180 -1.96 0.57 14.31
C PHE A 180 -1.36 -0.52 15.20
N VAL A 181 -0.08 -0.81 14.97
CA VAL A 181 0.72 -1.70 15.80
C VAL A 181 1.86 -0.92 16.43
N GLN A 182 1.92 -0.89 17.76
CA GLN A 182 3.00 -0.24 18.50
C GLN A 182 4.34 -0.89 18.16
N LYS A 183 5.34 -0.07 17.88
CA LYS A 183 6.72 -0.50 17.60
C LYS A 183 7.69 0.15 18.57
N PRO A 184 8.82 -0.51 18.91
CA PRO A 184 9.78 0.01 19.89
C PRO A 184 10.33 1.39 19.57
N ASN A 185 10.43 1.74 18.28
CA ASN A 185 11.02 2.99 17.81
C ASN A 185 9.99 4.10 17.52
N ILE A 186 8.71 3.87 17.82
CA ILE A 186 7.65 4.86 17.64
C ILE A 186 7.34 5.48 18.99
N HIS A 187 7.54 6.80 19.11
CA HIS A 187 7.27 7.55 20.35
C HIS A 187 5.79 7.79 20.61
N TYR A 188 4.95 7.70 19.58
CA TYR A 188 3.51 7.85 19.73
C TYR A 188 2.91 6.63 20.42
N HIS A 189 2.14 6.88 21.48
CA HIS A 189 1.38 5.86 22.22
C HIS A 189 -0.09 6.29 22.24
N PRO A 190 -0.99 5.54 21.60
CA PRO A 190 -2.41 5.88 21.62
C PRO A 190 -2.94 5.79 23.07
N LYS A 191 -3.73 6.79 23.48
CA LYS A 191 -4.38 6.78 24.81
C LYS A 191 -5.34 5.60 24.94
N ASN A 192 -6.05 5.28 23.86
CA ASN A 192 -6.96 4.16 23.76
C ASN A 192 -6.51 3.28 22.59
N PRO A 193 -5.86 2.14 22.83
CA PRO A 193 -5.53 1.19 21.77
C PRO A 193 -6.79 0.72 21.05
N ILE A 194 -6.70 0.59 19.74
CA ILE A 194 -7.80 0.09 18.91
C ILE A 194 -8.13 -1.37 19.28
N THR A 195 -9.40 -1.70 19.39
CA THR A 195 -9.86 -3.08 19.59
C THR A 195 -10.14 -3.74 18.24
N MET A 196 -10.04 -5.07 18.18
CA MET A 196 -10.36 -5.80 16.95
C MET A 196 -11.83 -5.64 16.56
N GLU A 197 -12.74 -5.51 17.53
CA GLU A 197 -14.15 -5.22 17.28
C GLU A 197 -14.35 -3.91 16.52
N GLU A 198 -13.59 -2.86 16.87
CA GLU A 198 -13.63 -1.57 16.17
C GLU A 198 -13.05 -1.68 14.75
N VAL A 199 -12.02 -2.52 14.53
CA VAL A 199 -11.47 -2.79 13.20
C VAL A 199 -12.51 -3.49 12.34
N ILE A 200 -13.16 -4.55 12.86
CA ILE A 200 -14.25 -5.28 12.20
C ILE A 200 -15.41 -4.34 11.85
N LYS A 201 -15.87 -3.51 12.79
CA LYS A 201 -16.92 -2.52 12.56
C LYS A 201 -16.54 -1.54 11.44
N THR A 202 -15.28 -1.06 11.45
CA THR A 202 -14.81 -0.12 10.41
C THR A 202 -14.76 -0.79 9.04
N ALA A 203 -14.29 -2.04 8.95
CA ALA A 203 -14.29 -2.80 7.69
C ALA A 203 -15.72 -3.05 7.17
N GLY A 204 -16.66 -3.39 8.06
CA GLY A 204 -18.07 -3.52 7.71
C GLY A 204 -18.69 -2.21 7.20
N LEU A 205 -18.38 -1.08 7.85
CA LEU A 205 -18.78 0.25 7.37
C LEU A 205 -18.19 0.57 6.00
N ALA A 206 -16.93 0.21 5.76
CA ALA A 206 -16.29 0.41 4.45
C ALA A 206 -17.04 -0.37 3.35
N LYS A 207 -17.46 -1.62 3.61
CA LYS A 207 -18.29 -2.40 2.67
C LYS A 207 -19.63 -1.73 2.37
N VAL A 208 -20.33 -1.26 3.38
CA VAL A 208 -21.64 -0.62 3.23
C VAL A 208 -21.50 0.70 2.48
N ILE A 209 -20.55 1.55 2.85
CA ILE A 209 -20.35 2.88 2.27
C ILE A 209 -19.87 2.77 0.82
N SER A 210 -18.94 1.85 0.51
CA SER A 210 -18.43 1.64 -0.85
C SER A 210 -19.44 1.00 -1.80
N LYS A 211 -20.52 0.41 -1.29
CA LYS A 211 -21.54 -0.31 -2.08
C LYS A 211 -20.92 -1.33 -3.06
N ASN A 212 -19.86 -2.02 -2.65
CA ASN A 212 -19.09 -2.96 -3.46
C ASN A 212 -18.41 -2.36 -4.72
N THR A 213 -18.35 -1.02 -4.85
CA THR A 213 -17.66 -0.38 -5.98
C THR A 213 -16.14 -0.34 -5.78
N ILE A 214 -15.68 -0.48 -4.55
CA ILE A 214 -14.28 -0.56 -4.15
C ILE A 214 -14.09 -1.82 -3.31
N LYS A 215 -13.00 -2.55 -3.52
CA LYS A 215 -12.66 -3.73 -2.71
C LYS A 215 -12.15 -3.32 -1.33
N ILE A 216 -12.48 -4.11 -0.32
CA ILE A 216 -12.02 -3.87 1.05
C ILE A 216 -10.97 -4.93 1.39
N GLN A 217 -9.77 -4.45 1.74
CA GLN A 217 -8.64 -5.26 2.14
C GLN A 217 -8.37 -5.13 3.64
N VAL A 218 -7.95 -6.23 4.25
CA VAL A 218 -7.38 -6.24 5.60
C VAL A 218 -6.06 -7.02 5.61
N PRO A 219 -4.97 -6.49 6.21
CA PRO A 219 -3.71 -7.22 6.30
C PRO A 219 -3.83 -8.46 7.19
N PRO A 220 -3.62 -9.68 6.68
CA PRO A 220 -3.96 -10.90 7.40
C PRO A 220 -3.07 -11.16 8.62
N ASN A 221 -1.82 -10.68 8.59
CA ASN A 221 -0.89 -10.74 9.73
C ASN A 221 -1.30 -9.83 10.91
N LEU A 222 -2.17 -8.86 10.67
CA LEU A 222 -2.64 -7.94 11.71
C LEU A 222 -3.99 -8.33 12.31
N ILE A 223 -4.68 -9.28 11.69
CA ILE A 223 -6.01 -9.75 12.11
C ILE A 223 -6.00 -11.23 12.51
N ALA A 224 -4.84 -11.82 12.75
CA ALA A 224 -4.69 -13.25 13.06
C ALA A 224 -5.67 -13.74 14.14
N GLY A 225 -6.43 -14.79 13.81
CA GLY A 225 -7.47 -15.38 14.65
C GLY A 225 -8.86 -14.76 14.49
N TYR A 226 -9.03 -13.72 13.67
CA TYR A 226 -10.30 -13.04 13.37
C TYR A 226 -10.68 -13.12 11.87
N GLU A 227 -9.99 -13.92 11.08
CA GLU A 227 -10.17 -14.00 9.63
C GLU A 227 -11.62 -14.35 9.25
N LYS A 228 -12.26 -15.26 10.00
CA LYS A 228 -13.66 -15.67 9.78
C LYS A 228 -14.64 -14.51 9.96
N GLU A 229 -14.40 -13.65 10.95
CA GLU A 229 -15.22 -12.47 11.22
C GLU A 229 -15.13 -11.50 10.05
N PHE A 230 -13.92 -11.25 9.51
CA PHE A 230 -13.74 -10.38 8.35
C PHE A 230 -14.34 -10.97 7.08
N ILE A 231 -14.22 -12.26 6.83
CA ILE A 231 -14.89 -12.95 5.71
C ILE A 231 -16.41 -12.80 5.84
N ARG A 232 -16.95 -13.00 7.04
CA ARG A 232 -18.40 -12.93 7.30
C ARG A 232 -19.00 -11.55 7.04
N ILE A 233 -18.26 -10.47 7.30
CA ILE A 233 -18.71 -9.11 6.99
C ILE A 233 -18.45 -8.70 5.53
N GLY A 234 -17.89 -9.61 4.72
CA GLY A 234 -17.72 -9.43 3.28
C GLY A 234 -16.44 -8.69 2.87
N VAL A 235 -15.36 -8.79 3.65
CA VAL A 235 -14.03 -8.34 3.20
C VAL A 235 -13.64 -9.12 1.96
N ASP A 236 -13.06 -8.43 0.98
CA ASP A 236 -12.79 -8.97 -0.35
C ASP A 236 -11.36 -9.52 -0.50
N ASP A 237 -10.40 -9.04 0.32
CA ASP A 237 -8.99 -9.21 0.04
C ASP A 237 -8.14 -9.24 1.31
N PHE A 238 -7.10 -10.07 1.30
CA PHE A 238 -6.10 -10.12 2.36
C PHE A 238 -4.79 -9.41 1.99
N GLY A 239 -4.71 -8.84 0.79
CA GLY A 239 -3.52 -8.14 0.29
C GLY A 239 -2.40 -9.07 -0.15
N GLY A 240 -1.25 -8.47 -0.39
CA GLY A 240 -0.05 -9.20 -0.80
C GLY A 240 0.58 -9.94 0.38
N ILE A 241 0.78 -11.25 0.22
CA ILE A 241 1.47 -12.11 1.20
C ILE A 241 2.78 -12.57 0.56
N SER A 242 3.91 -12.25 1.18
CA SER A 242 5.19 -12.71 0.67
C SER A 242 5.50 -14.12 1.19
N PRO A 243 5.84 -15.07 0.28
CA PRO A 243 6.20 -16.43 0.69
C PRO A 243 7.62 -16.54 1.26
N PHE A 244 8.46 -15.51 1.14
CA PHE A 244 9.88 -15.58 1.52
C PHE A 244 10.41 -14.36 2.27
N SER A 245 9.67 -13.25 2.32
CA SER A 245 10.07 -12.05 3.06
C SER A 245 9.08 -11.75 4.17
N ARG A 246 9.57 -11.12 5.22
CA ARG A 246 8.70 -10.62 6.29
C ARG A 246 8.00 -9.32 5.88
N ASP A 247 6.98 -8.95 6.61
CA ASP A 247 6.42 -7.60 6.54
C ASP A 247 7.43 -6.60 7.14
N GLU A 248 8.04 -5.78 6.29
CA GLU A 248 9.04 -4.79 6.73
C GLU A 248 8.40 -3.63 7.51
N ILE A 249 7.09 -3.43 7.38
CA ILE A 249 6.34 -2.44 8.18
C ILE A 249 6.04 -2.99 9.56
N ASN A 250 5.64 -4.27 9.65
CA ASN A 250 5.29 -4.91 10.91
C ASN A 250 6.11 -6.20 11.12
N PRO A 251 7.44 -6.09 11.29
CA PRO A 251 8.35 -7.25 11.26
C PRO A 251 8.10 -8.28 12.37
N ASN A 252 7.39 -7.90 13.43
CA ASN A 252 6.98 -8.79 14.53
C ASN A 252 5.62 -9.46 14.31
N LYS A 253 5.00 -9.25 13.14
CA LYS A 253 3.74 -9.86 12.72
C LYS A 253 4.00 -10.70 11.47
N PRO A 254 4.30 -12.00 11.61
CA PRO A 254 4.60 -12.86 10.46
C PRO A 254 3.36 -13.02 9.58
N TRP A 255 3.61 -13.23 8.29
CA TRP A 255 2.56 -13.61 7.35
C TRP A 255 1.96 -14.96 7.75
N PRO A 256 0.64 -15.12 7.65
CA PRO A 256 0.02 -16.44 7.80
C PRO A 256 0.38 -17.33 6.60
N GLU A 257 0.38 -18.62 6.81
CA GLU A 257 0.48 -19.59 5.72
C GLU A 257 -0.72 -19.47 4.78
N VAL A 258 -0.49 -19.41 3.48
CA VAL A 258 -1.56 -19.27 2.48
C VAL A 258 -2.55 -20.44 2.56
N GLU A 259 -2.07 -21.67 2.81
CA GLU A 259 -2.91 -22.83 2.97
C GLU A 259 -3.83 -22.74 4.20
N HIS A 260 -3.38 -22.08 5.27
CA HIS A 260 -4.23 -21.78 6.43
C HIS A 260 -5.39 -20.84 6.04
N LEU A 261 -5.08 -19.77 5.28
CA LEU A 261 -6.11 -18.85 4.79
C LEU A 261 -7.09 -19.54 3.82
N LYS A 262 -6.60 -20.38 2.90
CA LYS A 262 -7.45 -21.19 2.00
C LYS A 262 -8.43 -22.06 2.79
N LYS A 263 -7.95 -22.72 3.84
CA LYS A 263 -8.78 -23.54 4.72
C LYS A 263 -9.87 -22.70 5.38
N ILE A 264 -9.52 -21.56 5.98
CA ILE A 264 -10.48 -20.65 6.65
C ILE A 264 -11.52 -20.13 5.66
N CYS A 265 -11.10 -19.71 4.46
CA CYS A 265 -12.02 -19.27 3.40
C CYS A 265 -13.00 -20.39 3.04
N LYS A 266 -12.51 -21.60 2.79
CA LYS A 266 -13.33 -22.76 2.45
C LYS A 266 -14.35 -23.11 3.56
N GLU A 267 -13.92 -23.09 4.82
CA GLU A 267 -14.80 -23.29 5.98
C GLU A 267 -15.88 -22.21 6.11
N SER A 268 -15.63 -21.04 5.54
CA SER A 268 -16.56 -19.89 5.48
C SER A 268 -17.40 -19.86 4.19
N GLY A 269 -17.33 -20.90 3.35
CA GLY A 269 -18.06 -20.99 2.08
C GLY A 269 -17.49 -20.11 0.97
N MET A 270 -16.23 -19.69 1.09
CA MET A 270 -15.52 -18.82 0.14
C MET A 270 -14.31 -19.53 -0.46
N GLU A 271 -13.83 -19.04 -1.58
CA GLU A 271 -12.59 -19.48 -2.22
C GLU A 271 -11.55 -18.37 -2.16
N LEU A 272 -10.34 -18.69 -1.70
CA LEU A 272 -9.20 -17.78 -1.78
C LEU A 272 -8.52 -17.96 -3.13
N LYS A 273 -8.46 -16.88 -3.91
CA LYS A 273 -7.77 -16.82 -5.22
C LYS A 273 -6.62 -15.84 -5.19
N GLU A 274 -5.56 -16.17 -5.92
CA GLU A 274 -4.49 -15.23 -6.21
C GLU A 274 -5.01 -14.15 -7.17
N ARG A 275 -4.49 -12.93 -7.08
CA ARG A 275 -4.74 -11.84 -8.01
C ARG A 275 -3.45 -11.07 -8.34
N LEU A 276 -3.46 -10.33 -9.42
CA LEU A 276 -2.44 -9.34 -9.75
C LEU A 276 -2.57 -8.09 -8.86
N PRO A 277 -1.52 -7.23 -8.76
CA PRO A 277 -1.59 -5.96 -8.04
C PRO A 277 -2.54 -4.93 -8.68
N ILE A 278 -3.21 -5.31 -9.75
CA ILE A 278 -4.22 -4.54 -10.47
C ILE A 278 -5.45 -5.42 -10.70
N TYR A 279 -6.65 -4.90 -10.47
CA TYR A 279 -7.89 -5.64 -10.66
C TYR A 279 -8.32 -5.67 -12.14
N ASP A 280 -8.98 -6.75 -12.57
CA ASP A 280 -9.39 -7.03 -13.96
C ASP A 280 -10.13 -5.87 -14.64
N LYS A 281 -11.01 -5.16 -13.88
CA LYS A 281 -11.74 -4.00 -14.40
C LYS A 281 -10.83 -2.88 -14.92
N PHE A 282 -9.60 -2.78 -14.41
CA PHE A 282 -8.63 -1.78 -14.84
C PHE A 282 -7.75 -2.31 -15.97
N ILE A 283 -7.49 -3.62 -16.01
CA ILE A 283 -6.70 -4.26 -17.08
C ILE A 283 -7.38 -4.08 -18.44
N SER A 284 -8.70 -4.19 -18.47
CA SER A 284 -9.49 -4.04 -19.69
C SER A 284 -9.60 -2.60 -20.21
N ASP A 285 -9.25 -1.60 -19.39
CA ASP A 285 -9.34 -0.18 -19.76
C ASP A 285 -7.94 0.39 -20.06
N LYS A 286 -7.69 0.67 -21.35
CA LYS A 286 -6.41 1.21 -21.86
C LYS A 286 -6.02 2.56 -21.27
N GLU A 287 -6.95 3.32 -20.66
CA GLU A 287 -6.62 4.56 -19.97
C GLU A 287 -5.87 4.28 -18.66
N PHE A 288 -6.10 3.13 -18.03
CA PHE A 288 -5.49 2.76 -16.75
C PHE A 288 -4.15 2.03 -16.91
N VAL A 289 -3.98 1.26 -17.96
CA VAL A 289 -2.82 0.38 -18.16
C VAL A 289 -1.94 0.87 -19.31
N SER A 290 -0.63 1.00 -19.06
CA SER A 290 0.32 1.30 -20.14
C SER A 290 0.55 0.06 -21.03
N PRO A 291 0.92 0.24 -22.31
CA PRO A 291 1.23 -0.88 -23.21
C PRO A 291 2.32 -1.82 -22.66
N HIS A 292 3.29 -1.27 -21.95
CA HIS A 292 4.36 -2.07 -21.35
C HIS A 292 3.83 -2.98 -20.23
N ILE A 293 3.02 -2.43 -19.32
CA ILE A 293 2.38 -3.20 -18.25
C ILE A 293 1.47 -4.29 -18.84
N ASN A 294 0.67 -3.94 -19.85
CA ASN A 294 -0.22 -4.90 -20.49
C ASN A 294 0.55 -6.09 -21.08
N LYS A 295 1.68 -5.83 -21.76
CA LYS A 295 2.55 -6.88 -22.27
C LYS A 295 3.06 -7.81 -21.19
N VAL A 296 3.44 -7.29 -20.02
CA VAL A 296 3.88 -8.10 -18.87
C VAL A 296 2.72 -8.93 -18.33
N ILE A 297 1.52 -8.35 -18.17
CA ILE A 297 0.31 -9.07 -17.73
C ILE A 297 0.01 -10.25 -18.68
N GLU A 298 0.08 -10.06 -20.01
CA GLU A 298 -0.13 -11.11 -21.01
C GLU A 298 0.92 -12.25 -20.90
N THR A 299 2.12 -11.95 -20.42
CA THR A 299 3.20 -12.93 -20.23
C THR A 299 3.06 -13.74 -18.94
N ILE A 300 2.43 -13.15 -17.92
CA ILE A 300 2.16 -13.83 -16.66
C ILE A 300 0.95 -14.73 -16.85
N ASN A 301 1.15 -16.05 -16.82
CA ASN A 301 0.04 -17.02 -16.79
C ASN A 301 -0.74 -16.81 -15.47
N TYR A 302 -1.87 -16.18 -15.57
CA TYR A 302 -2.74 -15.81 -14.44
C TYR A 302 -4.15 -16.37 -14.68
#